data_394b08f19c4d707a690ba498d6390774
#
_entry.id   394b08f19c4d707a690ba498d6390774
#
_cell.length_a   1.000
_cell.length_b   1.000
_cell.length_c   1.000
_cell.angle_alpha   90.00
_cell.angle_beta   90.00
_cell.angle_gamma   90.00
#
_symmetry.space_group_name_H-M   'P 1'
#
loop_
_entity.id
_entity.type
_entity.pdbx_description
1 polymer ?
#
loop_
_entity_poly.entity_id
_entity_poly.type
_entity_poly.pdbx_seq_one_letter_code
_entity_poly.pdbx_strand_id
1 'polypeptide(L)'
;MRYIETLKDGERISEVYLCKSKSIALTKTGKEYANVMLADKTGQIDSKIWDLNSGGIAEFDVNDYVAVTGQVTSYNGALQFKIERARIASENEYVAADYVPSSRYNIDNMFAELMKYVDSVKSTYMKQLLYSFFKDETFAKKFKCVSAAKTVHHGFAGGLLENSLSVTRLCDKISSNYDFLNRDLLITCAMLHDVGKVKELSEFPKNDYTDEGNFLGHIVIGYEMVMEKVKQIDGFPDMLAMQIGHCILSHHGELEYGSPKKPSIAEAVALSMADNMDAKLETLREALEAKDTNDWLGYNRWLDSNIRRTTNEF
;
A
#
# COMPACT_ATOMS: atom_id res chain seq x y z
N MET A 1 -9.59 17.57 -14.12
CA MET A 1 -10.33 16.36 -13.72
C MET A 1 -11.35 16.69 -12.64
N ARG A 2 -12.57 16.14 -12.71
CA ARG A 2 -13.59 16.19 -11.66
C ARG A 2 -13.44 14.95 -10.79
N TYR A 3 -13.06 15.14 -9.53
CA TYR A 3 -12.89 14.03 -8.59
C TYR A 3 -14.23 13.50 -8.08
N ILE A 4 -14.29 12.20 -7.78
CA ILE A 4 -15.52 11.50 -7.37
C ILE A 4 -16.12 12.11 -6.10
N GLU A 5 -15.29 12.50 -5.13
CA GLU A 5 -15.77 13.15 -3.89
C GLU A 5 -16.52 14.48 -4.13
N THR A 6 -16.27 15.13 -5.28
CA THR A 6 -16.87 16.42 -5.62
C THR A 6 -18.15 16.30 -6.43
N LEU A 7 -18.54 15.09 -6.84
CA LEU A 7 -19.70 14.85 -7.70
C LEU A 7 -21.01 15.07 -6.93
N LYS A 8 -22.03 15.60 -7.66
CA LYS A 8 -23.35 15.87 -7.10
C LYS A 8 -24.43 15.25 -7.97
N ASP A 9 -25.56 14.94 -7.34
CA ASP A 9 -26.76 14.46 -8.02
C ASP A 9 -27.20 15.43 -9.13
N GLY A 10 -27.60 14.88 -10.27
CA GLY A 10 -28.05 15.62 -11.46
C GLY A 10 -26.93 16.14 -12.37
N GLU A 11 -25.66 16.09 -11.96
CA GLU A 11 -24.55 16.58 -12.77
C GLU A 11 -24.31 15.69 -13.99
N ARG A 12 -24.01 16.33 -15.13
CA ARG A 12 -23.51 15.67 -16.33
C ARG A 12 -22.00 15.87 -16.41
N ILE A 13 -21.26 14.79 -16.55
CA ILE A 13 -19.81 14.80 -16.56
C ILE A 13 -19.26 14.07 -17.80
N SER A 14 -18.06 14.48 -18.21
CA SER A 14 -17.25 13.83 -19.24
C SER A 14 -15.81 13.83 -18.72
N GLU A 15 -15.37 12.71 -18.19
CA GLU A 15 -14.09 12.59 -17.50
C GLU A 15 -13.48 11.20 -17.73
N VAL A 16 -12.22 11.03 -17.34
CA VAL A 16 -11.56 9.73 -17.29
C VAL A 16 -11.61 9.21 -15.86
N TYR A 17 -11.97 7.93 -15.69
CA TYR A 17 -11.91 7.22 -14.41
C TYR A 17 -11.28 5.84 -14.61
N LEU A 18 -10.74 5.27 -13.52
CA LEU A 18 -10.20 3.91 -13.52
C LEU A 18 -11.34 2.90 -13.33
N CYS A 19 -11.44 1.89 -14.18
CA CYS A 19 -12.36 0.77 -14.02
C CYS A 19 -11.81 -0.23 -12.97
N LYS A 20 -12.39 -0.27 -11.78
CA LYS A 20 -11.97 -1.21 -10.70
C LYS A 20 -12.67 -2.55 -10.78
N SER A 21 -13.89 -2.59 -11.28
CA SER A 21 -14.61 -3.83 -11.55
C SER A 21 -15.64 -3.64 -12.65
N LYS A 22 -15.92 -4.71 -13.40
CA LYS A 22 -16.95 -4.76 -14.44
C LYS A 22 -17.62 -6.12 -14.41
N SER A 23 -18.93 -6.14 -14.35
CA SER A 23 -19.71 -7.37 -14.44
C SER A 23 -20.98 -7.14 -15.26
N ILE A 24 -21.37 -8.15 -16.02
CA ILE A 24 -22.61 -8.12 -16.82
C ILE A 24 -23.72 -8.78 -16.01
N ALA A 25 -24.89 -8.17 -16.00
CA ALA A 25 -26.08 -8.68 -15.33
C ALA A 25 -27.31 -8.52 -16.23
N LEU A 26 -28.39 -9.20 -15.88
CA LEU A 26 -29.67 -9.13 -16.59
C LEU A 26 -30.66 -8.27 -15.81
N THR A 27 -31.36 -7.40 -16.51
CA THR A 27 -32.54 -6.70 -15.98
C THR A 27 -33.69 -7.69 -15.76
N LYS A 28 -34.74 -7.28 -15.02
CA LYS A 28 -35.98 -8.08 -14.87
C LYS A 28 -36.66 -8.43 -16.19
N THR A 29 -36.37 -7.67 -17.26
CA THR A 29 -36.89 -7.88 -18.61
C THR A 29 -35.95 -8.68 -19.50
N GLY A 30 -34.83 -9.22 -18.97
CA GLY A 30 -33.88 -10.03 -19.71
C GLY A 30 -32.86 -9.23 -20.55
N LYS A 31 -32.83 -7.89 -20.45
CA LYS A 31 -31.83 -7.07 -21.16
C LYS A 31 -30.52 -7.05 -20.35
N GLU A 32 -29.40 -7.26 -21.02
CA GLU A 32 -28.06 -7.15 -20.43
C GLU A 32 -27.72 -5.69 -20.13
N TYR A 33 -27.06 -5.51 -18.98
CA TYR A 33 -26.45 -4.24 -18.57
C TYR A 33 -25.14 -4.51 -17.85
N ALA A 34 -24.22 -3.54 -17.81
CA ALA A 34 -23.00 -3.67 -17.03
C ALA A 34 -23.07 -2.87 -15.73
N ASN A 35 -22.64 -3.55 -14.64
CA ASN A 35 -22.25 -2.88 -13.42
C ASN A 35 -20.75 -2.56 -13.53
N VAL A 36 -20.37 -1.33 -13.30
CA VAL A 36 -18.99 -0.86 -13.39
C VAL A 36 -18.68 -0.06 -12.14
N MET A 37 -17.61 -0.41 -11.42
CA MET A 37 -17.08 0.43 -10.37
C MET A 37 -15.98 1.32 -10.94
N LEU A 38 -16.24 2.61 -10.99
CA LEU A 38 -15.26 3.61 -11.40
C LEU A 38 -14.58 4.20 -10.16
N ALA A 39 -13.30 4.53 -10.28
CA ALA A 39 -12.48 5.06 -9.19
C ALA A 39 -11.55 6.18 -9.65
N ASP A 40 -11.24 7.04 -8.69
CA ASP A 40 -10.10 7.95 -8.70
C ASP A 40 -9.42 7.93 -7.31
N LYS A 41 -8.43 8.78 -7.07
CA LYS A 41 -7.71 8.84 -5.78
C LYS A 41 -8.58 9.28 -4.59
N THR A 42 -9.76 9.86 -4.86
CA THR A 42 -10.66 10.41 -3.82
C THR A 42 -11.77 9.44 -3.44
N GLY A 43 -12.04 8.42 -4.27
CA GLY A 43 -13.09 7.45 -3.97
C GLY A 43 -13.50 6.57 -5.13
N GLN A 44 -14.65 5.93 -4.95
CA GLN A 44 -15.26 5.05 -5.94
C GLN A 44 -16.72 5.41 -6.12
N ILE A 45 -17.25 5.20 -7.35
CA ILE A 45 -18.65 5.40 -7.68
C ILE A 45 -19.23 4.19 -8.42
N ASP A 46 -20.36 3.67 -7.92
CA ASP A 46 -21.12 2.64 -8.63
C ASP A 46 -21.68 3.23 -9.94
N SER A 47 -21.50 2.53 -11.03
CA SER A 47 -21.83 3.00 -12.36
C SER A 47 -22.57 1.94 -13.13
N LYS A 48 -23.48 2.36 -14.02
CA LYS A 48 -24.30 1.47 -14.84
C LYS A 48 -24.21 1.84 -16.32
N ILE A 49 -24.02 0.82 -17.16
CA ILE A 49 -24.21 0.90 -18.61
C ILE A 49 -25.47 0.11 -18.93
N TRP A 50 -26.59 0.81 -19.16
CA TRP A 50 -27.90 0.18 -19.37
C TRP A 50 -28.09 -0.36 -20.79
N ASP A 51 -27.25 0.04 -21.74
CA ASP A 51 -27.31 -0.39 -23.14
C ASP A 51 -25.90 -0.66 -23.67
N LEU A 52 -25.47 -1.92 -23.58
CA LEU A 52 -24.15 -2.36 -24.00
C LEU A 52 -23.95 -2.30 -25.52
N ASN A 53 -25.05 -2.34 -26.29
CA ASN A 53 -25.02 -2.30 -27.77
C ASN A 53 -25.13 -0.88 -28.31
N SER A 54 -25.13 0.13 -27.44
CA SER A 54 -25.12 1.53 -27.88
C SER A 54 -23.82 1.84 -28.61
N GLY A 55 -23.92 2.50 -29.77
CA GLY A 55 -22.73 2.94 -30.54
C GLY A 55 -21.79 3.92 -29.82
N GLY A 56 -22.15 4.34 -28.59
CA GLY A 56 -21.31 5.16 -27.72
C GLY A 56 -20.49 4.35 -26.70
N ILE A 57 -20.68 3.05 -26.62
CA ILE A 57 -19.99 2.16 -25.66
C ILE A 57 -18.97 1.31 -26.42
N ALA A 58 -17.69 1.62 -26.27
CA ALA A 58 -16.59 0.76 -26.71
C ALA A 58 -16.23 -0.25 -25.65
N GLU A 59 -15.55 -1.31 -26.05
CA GLU A 59 -15.07 -2.35 -25.14
C GLU A 59 -13.93 -1.81 -24.27
N PHE A 60 -13.94 -2.17 -22.99
CA PHE A 60 -12.89 -1.88 -22.02
C PHE A 60 -12.94 -2.93 -20.88
N ASP A 61 -11.85 -3.07 -20.13
CA ASP A 61 -11.71 -4.06 -19.08
C ASP A 61 -11.38 -3.45 -17.71
N VAL A 62 -11.30 -4.31 -16.70
CA VAL A 62 -10.85 -3.94 -15.37
C VAL A 62 -9.39 -3.48 -15.44
N ASN A 63 -9.08 -2.42 -14.71
CA ASN A 63 -7.83 -1.65 -14.69
C ASN A 63 -7.57 -0.75 -15.91
N ASP A 64 -8.50 -0.66 -16.87
CA ASP A 64 -8.42 0.36 -17.91
C ASP A 64 -8.79 1.74 -17.37
N TYR A 65 -8.12 2.76 -17.91
CA TYR A 65 -8.54 4.15 -17.77
C TYR A 65 -9.60 4.43 -18.82
N VAL A 66 -10.81 4.70 -18.38
CA VAL A 66 -12.00 4.80 -19.25
C VAL A 66 -12.48 6.23 -19.30
N ALA A 67 -12.48 6.81 -20.51
CA ALA A 67 -13.14 8.08 -20.78
C ALA A 67 -14.65 7.83 -20.85
N VAL A 68 -15.38 8.37 -19.88
CA VAL A 68 -16.83 8.19 -19.74
C VAL A 68 -17.57 9.50 -19.83
N THR A 69 -18.76 9.46 -20.42
CA THR A 69 -19.71 10.58 -20.41
C THR A 69 -21.06 10.06 -19.93
N GLY A 70 -21.71 10.81 -19.05
CA GLY A 70 -23.00 10.42 -18.51
C GLY A 70 -23.52 11.36 -17.45
N GLN A 71 -24.45 10.87 -16.64
CA GLN A 71 -25.12 11.64 -15.60
C GLN A 71 -24.96 10.98 -14.22
N VAL A 72 -24.63 11.78 -13.23
CA VAL A 72 -24.67 11.37 -11.82
C VAL A 72 -26.11 11.40 -11.35
N THR A 73 -26.55 10.34 -10.69
CA THR A 73 -27.93 10.21 -10.15
C THR A 73 -27.85 9.70 -8.72
N SER A 74 -28.88 9.98 -7.92
CA SER A 74 -29.01 9.40 -6.59
C SER A 74 -29.93 8.17 -6.61
N TYR A 75 -29.46 7.05 -6.05
CA TYR A 75 -30.24 5.83 -5.88
C TYR A 75 -30.10 5.29 -4.47
N ASN A 76 -31.21 5.12 -3.76
CA ASN A 76 -31.22 4.68 -2.35
C ASN A 76 -30.27 5.48 -1.42
N GLY A 77 -30.14 6.78 -1.66
CA GLY A 77 -29.29 7.66 -0.84
C GLY A 77 -27.79 7.64 -1.19
N ALA A 78 -27.38 6.86 -2.17
CA ALA A 78 -26.01 6.83 -2.69
C ALA A 78 -25.94 7.42 -4.11
N LEU A 79 -24.81 8.06 -4.45
CA LEU A 79 -24.57 8.53 -5.81
C LEU A 79 -24.24 7.33 -6.72
N GLN A 80 -24.80 7.35 -7.91
CA GLN A 80 -24.58 6.38 -8.96
C GLN A 80 -24.34 7.11 -10.29
N PHE A 81 -23.43 6.61 -11.12
CA PHE A 81 -23.13 7.21 -12.41
C PHE A 81 -23.75 6.41 -13.55
N LYS A 82 -24.68 7.01 -14.27
CA LYS A 82 -25.26 6.44 -15.50
C LYS A 82 -24.35 6.76 -16.68
N ILE A 83 -23.61 5.77 -17.15
CA ILE A 83 -22.71 5.89 -18.30
C ILE A 83 -23.51 5.83 -19.59
N GLU A 84 -23.33 6.83 -20.46
CA GLU A 84 -23.94 6.92 -21.78
C GLU A 84 -22.91 6.70 -22.90
N ARG A 85 -21.65 7.05 -22.64
CA ARG A 85 -20.52 6.78 -23.53
C ARG A 85 -19.33 6.30 -22.72
N ALA A 86 -18.59 5.36 -23.27
CA ALA A 86 -17.36 4.83 -22.67
C ALA A 86 -16.39 4.38 -23.76
N ARG A 87 -15.11 4.69 -23.58
CA ARG A 87 -14.00 4.19 -24.37
C ARG A 87 -12.73 4.15 -23.55
N ILE A 88 -11.76 3.37 -23.93
CA ILE A 88 -10.41 3.43 -23.33
C ILE A 88 -9.84 4.83 -23.59
N ALA A 89 -9.27 5.43 -22.56
CA ALA A 89 -8.59 6.72 -22.64
C ALA A 89 -7.18 6.55 -23.23
N SER A 90 -6.74 7.54 -24.00
CA SER A 90 -5.37 7.60 -24.48
C SER A 90 -4.43 8.08 -23.35
N GLU A 91 -3.15 7.71 -23.38
CA GLU A 91 -2.16 8.02 -22.33
C GLU A 91 -2.03 9.52 -22.00
N ASN A 92 -2.32 10.39 -22.95
CA ASN A 92 -2.28 11.85 -22.80
C ASN A 92 -3.57 12.46 -22.23
N GLU A 93 -4.61 11.66 -21.99
CA GLU A 93 -5.90 12.13 -21.47
C GLU A 93 -6.00 12.04 -19.94
N TYR A 94 -5.04 11.39 -19.30
CA TYR A 94 -5.05 11.20 -17.85
C TYR A 94 -3.65 11.26 -17.22
N VAL A 95 -3.62 11.52 -15.93
CA VAL A 95 -2.42 11.43 -15.10
C VAL A 95 -2.62 10.29 -14.11
N ALA A 96 -1.83 9.23 -14.20
CA ALA A 96 -2.01 8.00 -13.41
C ALA A 96 -2.08 8.26 -11.89
N ALA A 97 -1.35 9.25 -11.39
CA ALA A 97 -1.37 9.67 -9.99
C ALA A 97 -2.74 10.20 -9.49
N ASP A 98 -3.66 10.53 -10.39
CA ASP A 98 -5.01 10.98 -10.02
C ASP A 98 -5.98 9.82 -9.76
N TYR A 99 -5.56 8.57 -10.02
CA TYR A 99 -6.42 7.38 -9.88
C TYR A 99 -5.93 6.41 -8.83
N VAL A 100 -4.78 6.67 -8.26
CA VAL A 100 -4.15 5.80 -7.27
C VAL A 100 -4.12 6.52 -5.94
N PRO A 101 -4.71 5.99 -4.88
CA PRO A 101 -4.46 6.49 -3.55
C PRO A 101 -2.94 6.59 -3.34
N SER A 102 -2.46 7.70 -2.84
CA SER A 102 -1.04 7.93 -2.60
C SER A 102 -0.81 8.41 -1.17
N SER A 103 0.41 8.18 -0.68
CA SER A 103 0.82 8.73 0.63
C SER A 103 0.49 10.22 0.71
N ARG A 104 0.01 10.65 1.86
CA ARG A 104 -0.19 12.08 2.20
C ARG A 104 1.12 12.84 2.30
N TYR A 105 2.22 12.12 2.50
CA TYR A 105 3.55 12.69 2.63
C TYR A 105 4.26 12.74 1.28
N ASN A 106 5.13 13.72 1.11
CA ASN A 106 5.94 13.81 -0.10
C ASN A 106 6.94 12.65 -0.18
N ILE A 107 6.84 11.85 -1.23
CA ILE A 107 7.64 10.63 -1.47
C ILE A 107 9.15 10.92 -1.45
N ASP A 108 9.59 11.99 -2.12
CA ASP A 108 11.01 12.31 -2.20
C ASP A 108 11.58 12.77 -0.86
N ASN A 109 10.78 13.49 -0.06
CA ASN A 109 11.17 13.87 1.31
C ASN A 109 11.28 12.64 2.21
N MET A 110 10.33 11.69 2.13
CA MET A 110 10.39 10.44 2.88
C MET A 110 11.63 9.62 2.50
N PHE A 111 11.90 9.50 1.20
CA PHE A 111 13.07 8.77 0.74
C PHE A 111 14.39 9.45 1.14
N ALA A 112 14.47 10.78 1.07
CA ALA A 112 15.61 11.53 1.56
C ALA A 112 15.85 11.35 3.06
N GLU A 113 14.78 11.23 3.85
CA GLU A 113 14.87 10.92 5.28
C GLU A 113 15.35 9.48 5.52
N LEU A 114 14.81 8.51 4.78
CA LEU A 114 15.29 7.12 4.84
C LEU A 114 16.80 7.05 4.55
N MET A 115 17.27 7.78 3.54
CA MET A 115 18.69 7.84 3.20
C MET A 115 19.55 8.44 4.33
N LYS A 116 19.04 9.38 5.14
CA LYS A 116 19.74 9.85 6.34
C LYS A 116 19.92 8.74 7.38
N TYR A 117 18.94 7.85 7.54
CA TYR A 117 19.10 6.66 8.39
C TYR A 117 20.14 5.71 7.81
N VAL A 118 20.14 5.46 6.50
CA VAL A 118 21.18 4.66 5.83
C VAL A 118 22.57 5.24 6.11
N ASP A 119 22.74 6.56 5.94
CA ASP A 119 24.01 7.25 6.16
C ASP A 119 24.45 7.21 7.64
N SER A 120 23.50 7.14 8.57
CA SER A 120 23.76 7.08 10.02
C SER A 120 24.28 5.73 10.50
N VAL A 121 24.13 4.64 9.73
CA VAL A 121 24.64 3.32 10.07
C VAL A 121 26.18 3.35 10.10
N LYS A 122 26.78 2.89 11.17
CA LYS A 122 28.26 2.91 11.38
C LYS A 122 28.92 1.69 10.78
N SER A 123 28.28 0.53 10.84
CA SER A 123 28.78 -0.72 10.27
C SER A 123 28.96 -0.62 8.75
N THR A 124 30.19 -0.82 8.28
CA THR A 124 30.51 -0.76 6.86
C THR A 124 29.73 -1.79 6.04
N TYR A 125 29.61 -3.02 6.52
CA TYR A 125 28.90 -4.10 5.83
C TYR A 125 27.40 -3.81 5.71
N MET A 126 26.75 -3.41 6.80
CA MET A 126 25.33 -3.06 6.78
C MET A 126 25.04 -1.83 5.91
N LYS A 127 25.92 -0.82 5.95
CA LYS A 127 25.80 0.35 5.08
C LYS A 127 25.95 -0.01 3.59
N GLN A 128 26.91 -0.88 3.24
CA GLN A 128 27.07 -1.36 1.86
C GLN A 128 25.83 -2.14 1.41
N LEU A 129 25.27 -2.98 2.28
CA LEU A 129 24.05 -3.71 2.00
C LEU A 129 22.89 -2.76 1.72
N LEU A 130 22.66 -1.77 2.58
CA LEU A 130 21.62 -0.76 2.36
C LEU A 130 21.82 0.05 1.08
N TYR A 131 23.06 0.45 0.78
CA TYR A 131 23.36 1.14 -0.48
C TYR A 131 23.11 0.27 -1.71
N SER A 132 23.33 -1.05 -1.63
CA SER A 132 23.05 -1.95 -2.74
C SER A 132 21.58 -2.04 -3.12
N PHE A 133 20.67 -1.67 -2.20
CA PHE A 133 19.24 -1.51 -2.44
C PHE A 133 18.90 -0.07 -2.81
N PHE A 134 19.13 0.87 -1.91
CA PHE A 134 18.55 2.22 -2.02
C PHE A 134 19.29 3.18 -2.97
N LYS A 135 20.52 2.83 -3.41
CA LYS A 135 21.22 3.53 -4.51
C LYS A 135 21.05 2.86 -5.88
N ASP A 136 20.45 1.68 -5.93
CA ASP A 136 20.00 1.07 -7.18
C ASP A 136 18.74 1.83 -7.67
N GLU A 137 18.87 2.56 -8.77
CA GLU A 137 17.81 3.43 -9.29
C GLU A 137 16.52 2.65 -9.61
N THR A 138 16.66 1.41 -10.14
CA THR A 138 15.52 0.56 -10.50
C THR A 138 14.78 0.12 -9.25
N PHE A 139 15.50 -0.35 -8.23
CA PHE A 139 14.91 -0.75 -6.96
C PHE A 139 14.29 0.45 -6.25
N ALA A 140 15.03 1.55 -6.11
CA ALA A 140 14.57 2.75 -5.42
C ALA A 140 13.29 3.32 -6.05
N LYS A 141 13.19 3.32 -7.39
CA LYS A 141 11.97 3.73 -8.10
C LYS A 141 10.78 2.86 -7.72
N LYS A 142 10.93 1.53 -7.77
CA LYS A 142 9.86 0.59 -7.38
C LYS A 142 9.49 0.75 -5.91
N PHE A 143 10.47 0.77 -5.01
CA PHE A 143 10.27 0.91 -3.57
C PHE A 143 9.50 2.19 -3.19
N LYS A 144 9.71 3.28 -3.93
CA LYS A 144 8.97 4.55 -3.76
C LYS A 144 7.53 4.52 -4.26
N CYS A 145 7.16 3.56 -5.11
CA CYS A 145 5.85 3.53 -5.77
C CYS A 145 4.93 2.42 -5.26
N VAL A 146 5.49 1.30 -4.76
CA VAL A 146 4.71 0.13 -4.34
C VAL A 146 3.98 0.40 -3.03
N SER A 147 2.81 -0.23 -2.86
CA SER A 147 2.07 -0.25 -1.60
C SER A 147 2.69 -1.21 -0.59
N ALA A 148 2.38 -1.03 0.68
CA ALA A 148 2.73 -2.02 1.71
C ALA A 148 1.70 -3.15 1.84
N ALA A 149 0.50 -2.98 1.26
CA ALA A 149 -0.56 -4.00 1.31
C ALA A 149 -1.52 -3.85 0.13
N LYS A 150 -2.28 -4.91 -0.17
CA LYS A 150 -3.30 -4.89 -1.23
C LYS A 150 -4.49 -3.97 -0.89
N THR A 151 -4.99 -4.01 0.35
CA THR A 151 -6.28 -3.39 0.72
C THR A 151 -6.34 -2.76 2.11
N VAL A 152 -5.34 -2.94 2.94
CA VAL A 152 -5.31 -2.43 4.33
C VAL A 152 -4.15 -1.45 4.51
N HIS A 153 -3.94 -0.95 5.72
CA HIS A 153 -2.92 0.05 6.09
C HIS A 153 -1.75 0.15 5.11
N HIS A 154 -1.42 1.36 4.69
CA HIS A 154 -0.43 1.65 3.64
C HIS A 154 -0.72 1.02 2.26
N GLY A 155 -2.00 0.69 1.94
CA GLY A 155 -2.46 0.14 0.65
C GLY A 155 -2.51 1.16 -0.48
N PHE A 156 -1.59 2.10 -0.53
CA PHE A 156 -1.50 3.19 -1.49
C PHE A 156 -0.09 3.33 -2.08
N ALA A 157 0.05 4.08 -3.16
CA ALA A 157 1.36 4.34 -3.78
C ALA A 157 2.30 5.06 -2.79
N GLY A 158 3.50 4.50 -2.62
CA GLY A 158 4.46 4.95 -1.61
C GLY A 158 4.24 4.39 -0.21
N GLY A 159 3.23 3.52 -0.03
CA GLY A 159 2.94 2.90 1.25
C GLY A 159 4.08 2.07 1.81
N LEU A 160 4.81 1.34 0.95
CA LEU A 160 5.98 0.57 1.37
C LEU A 160 7.09 1.46 1.93
N LEU A 161 7.39 2.57 1.27
CA LEU A 161 8.36 3.54 1.77
C LEU A 161 7.89 4.18 3.08
N GLU A 162 6.61 4.56 3.17
CA GLU A 162 6.03 5.19 4.37
C GLU A 162 6.11 4.24 5.57
N ASN A 163 5.67 2.99 5.42
CA ASN A 163 5.76 1.97 6.47
C ASN A 163 7.22 1.71 6.86
N SER A 164 8.12 1.42 5.90
CA SER A 164 9.53 1.16 6.21
C SER A 164 10.21 2.33 6.94
N LEU A 165 9.90 3.56 6.58
CA LEU A 165 10.40 4.76 7.27
C LEU A 165 9.81 4.89 8.67
N SER A 166 8.51 4.65 8.84
CA SER A 166 7.84 4.71 10.15
C SER A 166 8.40 3.67 11.11
N VAL A 167 8.52 2.41 10.68
CA VAL A 167 9.14 1.34 11.48
C VAL A 167 10.60 1.66 11.81
N THR A 168 11.36 2.24 10.86
CA THR A 168 12.74 2.65 11.10
C THR A 168 12.83 3.73 12.19
N ARG A 169 11.95 4.74 12.16
CA ARG A 169 11.86 5.78 13.20
C ARG A 169 11.55 5.19 14.57
N LEU A 170 10.61 4.25 14.65
CA LEU A 170 10.27 3.55 15.89
C LEU A 170 11.46 2.75 16.40
N CYS A 171 12.10 1.97 15.54
CA CYS A 171 13.29 1.18 15.89
C CYS A 171 14.45 2.04 16.39
N ASP A 172 14.69 3.20 15.78
CA ASP A 172 15.71 4.17 16.21
C ASP A 172 15.40 4.69 17.63
N LYS A 173 14.13 5.02 17.92
CA LYS A 173 13.69 5.44 19.26
C LYS A 173 13.78 4.32 20.28
N ILE A 174 13.36 3.11 19.93
CA ILE A 174 13.49 1.94 20.81
C ILE A 174 14.95 1.69 21.14
N SER A 175 15.86 1.71 20.16
CA SER A 175 17.30 1.50 20.41
C SER A 175 17.93 2.56 21.31
N SER A 176 17.40 3.78 21.30
CA SER A 176 17.88 4.85 22.20
C SER A 176 17.42 4.66 23.65
N ASN A 177 16.38 3.84 23.88
CA ASN A 177 15.84 3.56 25.22
C ASN A 177 16.42 2.27 25.84
N TYR A 178 16.93 1.36 25.01
CA TYR A 178 17.47 0.06 25.44
C TYR A 178 18.90 -0.11 24.93
N ASP A 179 19.87 0.04 25.80
CA ASP A 179 21.31 0.08 25.50
C ASP A 179 21.90 -1.28 25.06
N PHE A 180 21.20 -2.38 25.32
CA PHE A 180 21.61 -3.73 24.89
C PHE A 180 21.27 -4.00 23.41
N LEU A 181 20.48 -3.13 22.74
CA LEU A 181 20.13 -3.29 21.33
C LEU A 181 21.25 -2.76 20.42
N ASN A 182 21.61 -3.55 19.42
CA ASN A 182 22.44 -3.06 18.33
C ASN A 182 21.61 -2.19 17.38
N ARG A 183 21.73 -0.86 17.55
CA ARG A 183 21.00 0.12 16.74
C ARG A 183 21.20 -0.09 15.24
N ASP A 184 22.44 -0.30 14.81
CA ASP A 184 22.75 -0.44 13.39
C ASP A 184 22.08 -1.67 12.79
N LEU A 185 22.07 -2.80 13.49
CA LEU A 185 21.36 -4.01 13.06
C LEU A 185 19.85 -3.78 13.03
N LEU A 186 19.29 -3.19 14.09
CA LEU A 186 17.85 -2.97 14.21
C LEU A 186 17.30 -2.06 13.09
N ILE A 187 17.92 -0.89 12.86
CA ILE A 187 17.44 0.02 11.81
C ILE A 187 17.73 -0.52 10.38
N THR A 188 18.81 -1.29 10.21
CA THR A 188 19.07 -1.97 8.93
C THR A 188 17.96 -2.97 8.62
N CYS A 189 17.60 -3.79 9.60
CA CYS A 189 16.51 -4.75 9.46
C CYS A 189 15.15 -4.05 9.29
N ALA A 190 14.90 -2.94 9.97
CA ALA A 190 13.69 -2.14 9.79
C ALA A 190 13.54 -1.57 8.36
N MET A 191 14.64 -1.14 7.74
CA MET A 191 14.62 -0.68 6.34
C MET A 191 14.45 -1.81 5.32
N LEU A 192 14.81 -3.05 5.68
CA LEU A 192 14.83 -4.19 4.76
C LEU A 192 13.71 -5.22 5.01
N HIS A 193 12.95 -5.14 6.11
CA HIS A 193 12.01 -6.20 6.51
C HIS A 193 10.99 -6.53 5.42
N ASP A 194 10.52 -5.51 4.72
CA ASP A 194 9.45 -5.58 3.73
C ASP A 194 9.91 -5.37 2.27
N VAL A 195 11.21 -5.38 1.98
CA VAL A 195 11.71 -5.16 0.61
C VAL A 195 11.18 -6.17 -0.40
N GLY A 196 10.76 -7.35 0.04
CA GLY A 196 10.15 -8.38 -0.81
C GLY A 196 8.84 -7.94 -1.45
N LYS A 197 8.12 -6.97 -0.87
CA LYS A 197 6.86 -6.43 -1.41
C LYS A 197 7.02 -5.79 -2.79
N VAL A 198 8.22 -5.37 -3.18
CA VAL A 198 8.49 -4.86 -4.54
C VAL A 198 8.35 -5.92 -5.64
N LYS A 199 8.36 -7.21 -5.27
CA LYS A 199 8.09 -8.33 -6.16
C LYS A 199 6.76 -9.04 -5.83
N GLU A 200 6.34 -9.03 -4.57
CA GLU A 200 5.08 -9.62 -4.12
C GLU A 200 3.87 -8.95 -4.75
N LEU A 201 3.88 -7.63 -4.87
CA LEU A 201 2.77 -6.85 -5.39
C LEU A 201 3.08 -6.29 -6.78
N SER A 202 2.06 -6.35 -7.66
CA SER A 202 2.13 -5.70 -8.97
C SER A 202 1.99 -4.19 -8.83
N GLU A 203 2.50 -3.45 -9.81
CA GLU A 203 2.38 -2.01 -9.85
C GLU A 203 0.89 -1.56 -9.97
N PHE A 204 0.62 -0.34 -9.48
CA PHE A 204 -0.67 0.30 -9.73
C PHE A 204 -0.90 0.51 -11.24
N PRO A 205 -2.17 0.48 -11.70
CA PRO A 205 -3.41 0.51 -10.92
C PRO A 205 -3.89 -0.86 -10.42
N LYS A 206 -3.25 -1.97 -10.80
CA LYS A 206 -3.71 -3.31 -10.46
C LYS A 206 -3.56 -3.57 -8.96
N ASN A 207 -2.38 -3.32 -8.39
CA ASN A 207 -2.04 -3.52 -6.98
C ASN A 207 -2.52 -4.88 -6.44
N ASP A 208 -2.12 -5.98 -7.12
CA ASP A 208 -2.51 -7.33 -6.76
C ASP A 208 -1.27 -8.22 -6.56
N TYR A 209 -1.44 -9.34 -5.91
CA TYR A 209 -0.37 -10.31 -5.76
C TYR A 209 0.10 -10.83 -7.14
N THR A 210 1.41 -10.87 -7.31
CA THR A 210 2.07 -11.56 -8.43
C THR A 210 2.03 -13.07 -8.20
N ASP A 211 2.41 -13.87 -9.21
CA ASP A 211 2.56 -15.32 -9.02
C ASP A 211 3.63 -15.62 -7.96
N GLU A 212 4.76 -14.90 -8.00
CA GLU A 212 5.83 -15.01 -7.00
C GLU A 212 5.31 -14.65 -5.60
N GLY A 213 4.51 -13.57 -5.49
CA GLY A 213 3.87 -13.16 -4.24
C GLY A 213 2.90 -14.19 -3.69
N ASN A 214 2.07 -14.80 -4.54
CA ASN A 214 1.12 -15.84 -4.13
C ASN A 214 1.80 -17.15 -3.68
N PHE A 215 2.92 -17.53 -4.32
CA PHE A 215 3.61 -18.78 -3.99
C PHE A 215 4.57 -18.64 -2.80
N LEU A 216 5.29 -17.53 -2.68
CA LEU A 216 6.39 -17.39 -1.73
C LEU A 216 6.12 -16.37 -0.62
N GLY A 217 5.38 -15.30 -0.93
CA GLY A 217 5.17 -14.17 0.00
C GLY A 217 6.42 -13.30 0.20
N HIS A 218 6.19 -12.03 0.58
CA HIS A 218 7.26 -11.03 0.70
C HIS A 218 8.38 -11.40 1.69
N ILE A 219 8.08 -12.16 2.74
CA ILE A 219 9.08 -12.57 3.75
C ILE A 219 10.19 -13.41 3.10
N VAL A 220 9.80 -14.44 2.32
CA VAL A 220 10.76 -15.32 1.65
C VAL A 220 11.44 -14.59 0.51
N ILE A 221 10.69 -13.88 -0.32
CA ILE A 221 11.23 -13.05 -1.41
C ILE A 221 12.24 -12.04 -0.87
N GLY A 222 11.88 -11.32 0.19
CA GLY A 222 12.77 -10.33 0.83
C GLY A 222 14.04 -10.95 1.39
N TYR A 223 13.92 -12.10 2.05
CA TYR A 223 15.08 -12.86 2.51
C TYR A 223 16.03 -13.22 1.36
N GLU A 224 15.51 -13.77 0.25
CA GLU A 224 16.32 -14.10 -0.93
C GLU A 224 17.00 -12.87 -1.50
N MET A 225 16.26 -11.79 -1.72
CA MET A 225 16.82 -10.53 -2.25
C MET A 225 17.97 -10.02 -1.38
N VAL A 226 17.81 -10.05 -0.06
CA VAL A 226 18.86 -9.60 0.87
C VAL A 226 20.07 -10.54 0.84
N MET A 227 19.85 -11.85 0.85
CA MET A 227 20.96 -12.81 0.80
C MET A 227 21.72 -12.77 -0.55
N GLU A 228 21.07 -12.49 -1.66
CA GLU A 228 21.73 -12.25 -2.94
C GLU A 228 22.67 -11.03 -2.89
N LYS A 229 22.22 -9.92 -2.29
CA LYS A 229 23.06 -8.71 -2.12
C LYS A 229 24.19 -8.94 -1.14
N VAL A 230 23.96 -9.67 -0.04
CA VAL A 230 25.00 -10.06 0.92
C VAL A 230 26.13 -10.83 0.25
N LYS A 231 25.81 -11.80 -0.63
CA LYS A 231 26.81 -12.58 -1.38
C LYS A 231 27.70 -11.74 -2.31
N GLN A 232 27.24 -10.54 -2.68
CA GLN A 232 27.99 -9.62 -3.56
C GLN A 232 28.94 -8.69 -2.77
N ILE A 233 28.89 -8.71 -1.44
CA ILE A 233 29.73 -7.89 -0.57
C ILE A 233 30.88 -8.76 -0.03
N ASP A 234 32.08 -8.48 -0.51
CA ASP A 234 33.26 -9.24 -0.12
C ASP A 234 33.49 -9.20 1.41
N GLY A 235 33.71 -10.39 1.98
CA GLY A 235 33.99 -10.53 3.42
C GLY A 235 32.82 -10.22 4.34
N PHE A 236 31.58 -10.21 3.84
CA PHE A 236 30.41 -10.03 4.69
C PHE A 236 30.36 -11.12 5.77
N PRO A 237 30.31 -10.80 7.08
CA PRO A 237 30.37 -11.81 8.12
C PRO A 237 29.13 -12.74 8.12
N ASP A 238 29.36 -14.05 8.11
CA ASP A 238 28.28 -15.05 8.04
C ASP A 238 27.27 -14.91 9.18
N MET A 239 27.74 -14.66 10.41
CA MET A 239 26.84 -14.47 11.55
C MET A 239 25.98 -13.24 11.39
N LEU A 240 26.49 -12.13 10.86
CA LEU A 240 25.73 -10.93 10.59
C LEU A 240 24.67 -11.18 9.49
N ALA A 241 25.02 -11.91 8.45
CA ALA A 241 24.09 -12.32 7.41
C ALA A 241 22.93 -13.16 7.98
N MET A 242 23.26 -14.14 8.85
CA MET A 242 22.24 -14.95 9.52
C MET A 242 21.34 -14.12 10.45
N GLN A 243 21.87 -13.14 11.17
CA GLN A 243 21.08 -12.26 12.05
C GLN A 243 20.13 -11.37 11.26
N ILE A 244 20.59 -10.76 10.16
CA ILE A 244 19.74 -9.96 9.26
C ILE A 244 18.65 -10.85 8.65
N GLY A 245 19.03 -12.00 8.11
CA GLY A 245 18.07 -12.97 7.57
C GLY A 245 17.05 -13.43 8.59
N HIS A 246 17.47 -13.68 9.84
CA HIS A 246 16.56 -14.02 10.93
C HIS A 246 15.55 -12.91 11.24
N CYS A 247 16.00 -11.65 11.32
CA CYS A 247 15.09 -10.52 11.51
C CYS A 247 14.01 -10.45 10.40
N ILE A 248 14.41 -10.64 9.14
CA ILE A 248 13.45 -10.65 8.02
C ILE A 248 12.47 -11.81 8.12
N LEU A 249 12.98 -13.04 8.39
CA LEU A 249 12.13 -14.23 8.49
C LEU A 249 11.19 -14.24 9.70
N SER A 250 11.43 -13.39 10.71
CA SER A 250 10.68 -13.38 11.97
C SER A 250 9.92 -12.08 12.26
N HIS A 251 9.92 -11.09 11.32
CA HIS A 251 9.40 -9.75 11.64
C HIS A 251 7.90 -9.71 11.94
N HIS A 252 7.07 -10.62 11.41
CA HIS A 252 5.67 -10.71 11.82
C HIS A 252 5.47 -11.29 13.23
N GLY A 253 6.53 -11.82 13.86
CA GLY A 253 6.56 -12.25 15.27
C GLY A 253 5.96 -13.62 15.51
N GLU A 254 4.80 -13.94 15.01
CA GLU A 254 4.08 -15.18 15.24
C GLU A 254 4.00 -16.05 13.97
N LEU A 255 4.03 -17.38 14.15
CA LEU A 255 3.89 -18.35 13.04
C LEU A 255 2.53 -18.21 12.36
N GLU A 256 1.49 -17.87 13.12
CA GLU A 256 0.12 -17.67 12.65
C GLU A 256 0.01 -16.47 11.70
N TYR A 257 0.93 -15.51 11.79
CA TYR A 257 1.01 -14.34 10.91
C TYR A 257 1.93 -14.56 9.70
N GLY A 258 2.36 -15.81 9.48
CA GLY A 258 3.17 -16.20 8.33
C GLY A 258 4.67 -16.11 8.52
N SER A 259 5.17 -15.75 9.71
CA SER A 259 6.60 -15.80 9.99
C SER A 259 7.10 -17.26 10.00
N PRO A 260 8.12 -17.62 9.18
CA PRO A 260 8.71 -18.96 9.25
C PRO A 260 9.38 -19.29 10.59
N LYS A 261 9.78 -18.28 11.35
CA LYS A 261 10.41 -18.37 12.67
C LYS A 261 9.89 -17.29 13.62
N LYS A 262 9.86 -17.61 14.92
CA LYS A 262 9.68 -16.60 15.97
C LYS A 262 10.98 -15.82 16.20
N PRO A 263 10.90 -14.54 16.60
CA PRO A 263 12.08 -13.74 16.94
C PRO A 263 12.92 -14.39 18.05
N SER A 264 14.24 -14.52 17.82
CA SER A 264 15.16 -15.18 18.74
C SER A 264 16.33 -14.31 19.21
N ILE A 265 16.45 -13.08 18.66
CA ILE A 265 17.40 -12.05 19.11
C ILE A 265 16.66 -10.78 19.46
N ALA A 266 17.27 -9.94 20.28
CA ALA A 266 16.63 -8.75 20.82
C ALA A 266 16.14 -7.79 19.71
N GLU A 267 16.94 -7.59 18.68
CA GLU A 267 16.59 -6.73 17.54
C GLU A 267 15.41 -7.28 16.74
N ALA A 268 15.31 -8.60 16.58
CA ALA A 268 14.16 -9.22 15.89
C ALA A 268 12.87 -9.05 16.70
N VAL A 269 12.94 -9.17 18.03
CA VAL A 269 11.80 -8.90 18.93
C VAL A 269 11.39 -7.44 18.83
N ALA A 270 12.34 -6.51 18.90
CA ALA A 270 12.08 -5.08 18.83
C ALA A 270 11.48 -4.69 17.46
N LEU A 271 11.99 -5.24 16.36
CA LEU A 271 11.48 -5.02 15.01
C LEU A 271 10.03 -5.49 14.89
N SER A 272 9.75 -6.73 15.31
CA SER A 272 8.39 -7.29 15.24
C SER A 272 7.36 -6.47 16.03
N MET A 273 7.76 -5.98 17.21
CA MET A 273 6.89 -5.11 18.00
C MET A 273 6.68 -3.74 17.35
N ALA A 274 7.73 -3.16 16.76
CA ALA A 274 7.64 -1.87 16.07
C ALA A 274 6.74 -1.94 14.83
N ASP A 275 6.88 -2.98 14.02
CA ASP A 275 6.07 -3.22 12.83
C ASP A 275 4.59 -3.44 13.19
N ASN A 276 4.30 -4.30 14.17
CA ASN A 276 2.93 -4.52 14.66
C ASN A 276 2.32 -3.23 15.25
N MET A 277 3.11 -2.42 15.94
CA MET A 277 2.65 -1.14 16.48
C MET A 277 2.31 -0.16 15.36
N ASP A 278 3.16 -0.03 14.35
CA ASP A 278 2.92 0.83 13.19
C ASP A 278 1.63 0.43 12.46
N ALA A 279 1.48 -0.85 12.14
CA ALA A 279 0.29 -1.39 11.47
C ALA A 279 -1.01 -1.13 12.24
N LYS A 280 -1.00 -1.32 13.58
CA LYS A 280 -2.18 -1.07 14.42
C LYS A 280 -2.51 0.40 14.56
N LEU A 281 -1.52 1.28 14.70
CA LEU A 281 -1.74 2.72 14.81
C LEU A 281 -2.23 3.29 13.48
N GLU A 282 -1.72 2.81 12.36
CA GLU A 282 -2.19 3.19 11.05
C GLU A 282 -3.64 2.75 10.79
N THR A 283 -3.99 1.50 11.14
CA THR A 283 -5.37 1.01 11.10
C THR A 283 -6.31 1.87 11.97
N LEU A 284 -5.85 2.27 13.15
CA LEU A 284 -6.61 3.15 14.04
C LEU A 284 -6.78 4.54 13.41
N ARG A 285 -5.73 5.10 12.81
CA ARG A 285 -5.78 6.38 12.12
C ARG A 285 -6.81 6.38 11.00
N GLU A 286 -6.79 5.37 10.13
CA GLU A 286 -7.76 5.22 9.04
C GLU A 286 -9.21 5.14 9.60
N ALA A 287 -9.43 4.38 10.67
CA ALA A 287 -10.74 4.28 11.31
C ALA A 287 -11.22 5.62 11.89
N LEU A 288 -10.30 6.42 12.45
CA LEU A 288 -10.59 7.75 12.98
C LEU A 288 -10.90 8.77 11.88
N GLU A 289 -10.23 8.66 10.73
CA GLU A 289 -10.44 9.56 9.58
C GLU A 289 -11.71 9.23 8.79
N ALA A 290 -12.11 7.97 8.76
CA ALA A 290 -13.31 7.53 8.03
C ALA A 290 -14.63 8.03 8.61
N LYS A 291 -14.66 8.48 9.87
CA LYS A 291 -15.85 8.96 10.55
C LYS A 291 -15.57 10.26 11.30
N ASP A 292 -16.31 11.31 10.95
CA ASP A 292 -16.29 12.59 11.67
C ASP A 292 -17.27 12.54 12.86
N THR A 293 -16.83 11.94 13.95
CA THR A 293 -17.59 11.89 15.22
C THR A 293 -16.62 11.91 16.41
N ASN A 294 -17.04 12.52 17.50
CA ASN A 294 -16.33 12.54 18.78
C ASN A 294 -16.75 11.40 19.73
N ASP A 295 -17.52 10.44 19.24
CA ASP A 295 -18.05 9.33 20.00
C ASP A 295 -17.48 7.97 19.55
N TRP A 296 -18.13 6.88 19.90
CA TRP A 296 -17.77 5.54 19.51
C TRP A 296 -17.89 5.32 18.01
N LEU A 297 -16.80 4.81 17.40
CA LEU A 297 -16.74 4.49 15.97
C LEU A 297 -17.34 3.12 15.65
N GLY A 298 -17.56 2.30 16.69
CA GLY A 298 -18.01 0.93 16.60
C GLY A 298 -16.84 -0.08 16.68
N TYR A 299 -17.18 -1.35 16.50
CA TYR A 299 -16.22 -2.45 16.53
C TYR A 299 -15.32 -2.44 15.30
N ASN A 300 -14.01 -2.49 15.53
CA ASN A 300 -13.00 -2.67 14.51
C ASN A 300 -12.41 -4.09 14.62
N ARG A 301 -12.62 -4.92 13.59
CA ARG A 301 -12.20 -6.32 13.57
C ARG A 301 -10.67 -6.52 13.61
N TRP A 302 -9.91 -5.55 13.10
CA TRP A 302 -8.46 -5.62 13.04
C TRP A 302 -7.80 -5.30 14.38
N LEU A 303 -8.47 -4.48 15.18
CA LEU A 303 -8.05 -4.10 16.54
C LEU A 303 -8.73 -4.95 17.61
N ASP A 304 -9.69 -5.81 17.19
CA ASP A 304 -10.54 -6.62 18.07
C ASP A 304 -11.15 -5.80 19.23
N SER A 305 -11.60 -4.59 18.93
CA SER A 305 -12.07 -3.65 19.95
C SER A 305 -13.09 -2.65 19.39
N ASN A 306 -13.95 -2.13 20.30
CA ASN A 306 -14.71 -0.93 20.02
C ASN A 306 -13.80 0.30 20.16
N ILE A 307 -13.78 1.13 19.13
CA ILE A 307 -12.91 2.30 19.06
C ILE A 307 -13.69 3.56 19.40
N ARG A 308 -13.07 4.44 20.16
CA ARG A 308 -13.57 5.77 20.48
C ARG A 308 -12.50 6.83 20.22
N ARG A 309 -12.92 7.98 19.72
CA ARG A 309 -12.02 9.13 19.61
C ARG A 309 -11.73 9.70 21.01
N THR A 310 -10.47 9.99 21.29
CA THR A 310 -10.07 10.66 22.53
C THR A 310 -10.61 12.09 22.52
N THR A 311 -11.18 12.55 23.64
CA THR A 311 -11.59 13.95 23.79
C THR A 311 -10.38 14.81 24.06
N ASN A 312 -10.32 16.00 23.44
CA ASN A 312 -9.25 16.98 23.64
C ASN A 312 -9.62 18.03 24.71
N GLU A 313 -10.72 17.83 25.44
CA GLU A 313 -11.15 18.70 26.55
C GLU A 313 -10.46 18.23 27.85
N PHE A 314 -9.37 18.91 28.19
CA PHE A 314 -8.73 18.83 29.50
C PHE A 314 -8.73 20.21 30.14
#